data_2df6d7294aaea93eac6276d31093f125
#
_entry.id   2df6d7294aaea93eac6276d31093f125
#
_cell.length_a   1.000
_cell.length_b   1.000
_cell.length_c   1.000
_cell.angle_alpha   90.00
_cell.angle_beta   90.00
_cell.angle_gamma   90.00
#
_symmetry.space_group_name_H-M   'P 1'
#
loop_
_entity.id
_entity.type
_entity.pdbx_description
1 polymer ?
#
loop_
_entity_poly.entity_id
_entity_poly.type
_entity_poly.pdbx_seq_one_letter_code
_entity_poly.pdbx_strand_id
1 'polypeptide(L)'
;MADNQKIIASLNKILEMELAGVVRYTHYALMVYGYGRIPIISWLRGQATESLDHANKAGELITNLGGHPSLAIGPLLETNTHDIGNILRESLEHEKASLDCYRDLLKLVGDTSIMLEEYAREMIYTEELHLGEVDKMLRAPG
;
A
#
# COMPACT_ATOMS: atom_id res chain seq x y z
N MET A 1 -1.42 21.28 18.51
CA MET A 1 -0.15 20.85 17.90
C MET A 1 -0.14 19.35 17.72
N ALA A 2 0.26 18.85 16.57
CA ALA A 2 0.32 17.41 16.35
C ALA A 2 1.45 16.80 17.19
N ASP A 3 1.17 15.59 17.71
CA ASP A 3 2.15 14.82 18.47
C ASP A 3 3.09 14.11 17.49
N ASN A 4 4.35 14.53 17.45
CA ASN A 4 5.35 13.94 16.55
C ASN A 4 5.51 12.44 16.76
N GLN A 5 5.43 11.95 17.97
CA GLN A 5 5.56 10.52 18.24
C GLN A 5 4.42 9.73 17.63
N LYS A 6 3.19 10.25 17.69
CA LYS A 6 2.03 9.62 17.07
C LYS A 6 2.13 9.65 15.55
N ILE A 7 2.62 10.74 15.00
CA ILE A 7 2.83 10.87 13.55
C ILE A 7 3.88 9.86 13.09
N ILE A 8 5.01 9.75 13.78
CA ILE A 8 6.06 8.79 13.47
C ILE A 8 5.53 7.36 13.57
N ALA A 9 4.74 7.04 14.59
CA ALA A 9 4.12 5.72 14.73
C ALA A 9 3.19 5.42 13.56
N SER A 10 2.40 6.39 13.12
CA SER A 10 1.51 6.26 11.96
C SER A 10 2.29 6.05 10.67
N LEU A 11 3.36 6.81 10.46
CA LEU A 11 4.24 6.64 9.30
C LEU A 11 4.93 5.28 9.30
N ASN A 12 5.34 4.80 10.48
CA ASN A 12 5.94 3.47 10.60
C ASN A 12 4.93 2.36 10.24
N LYS A 13 3.67 2.55 10.59
CA LYS A 13 2.63 1.60 10.18
C LYS A 13 2.45 1.59 8.67
N ILE A 14 2.49 2.76 8.04
CA ILE A 14 2.46 2.88 6.58
C ILE A 14 3.67 2.17 5.97
N LEU A 15 4.87 2.41 6.49
CA LEU A 15 6.09 1.76 6.02
C LEU A 15 5.96 0.23 6.07
N GLU A 16 5.48 -0.30 7.19
CA GLU A 16 5.27 -1.74 7.36
C GLU A 16 4.26 -2.30 6.36
N MET A 17 3.16 -1.59 6.15
CA MET A 17 2.12 -2.00 5.19
C MET A 17 2.63 -1.97 3.75
N GLU A 18 3.42 -0.97 3.39
CA GLU A 18 3.99 -0.88 2.04
C GLU A 18 5.05 -1.97 1.81
N LEU A 19 5.87 -2.28 2.81
CA LEU A 19 6.82 -3.39 2.72
C LEU A 19 6.09 -4.73 2.61
N ALA A 20 4.99 -4.91 3.33
CA ALA A 20 4.14 -6.08 3.15
C ALA A 20 3.60 -6.13 1.72
N GLY A 21 3.24 -4.98 1.15
CA GLY A 21 2.81 -4.87 -0.24
C GLY A 21 3.85 -5.37 -1.22
N VAL A 22 5.12 -4.99 -1.03
CA VAL A 22 6.23 -5.48 -1.86
C VAL A 22 6.27 -7.02 -1.87
N VAL A 23 6.23 -7.61 -0.69
CA VAL A 23 6.28 -9.08 -0.54
C VAL A 23 5.03 -9.72 -1.13
N ARG A 24 3.85 -9.20 -0.80
CA ARG A 24 2.57 -9.77 -1.26
C ARG A 24 2.44 -9.72 -2.78
N TYR A 25 2.74 -8.59 -3.41
CA TYR A 25 2.64 -8.48 -4.87
C TYR A 25 3.67 -9.32 -5.59
N THR A 26 4.88 -9.43 -5.05
CA THR A 26 5.91 -10.33 -5.59
C THR A 26 5.44 -11.77 -5.52
N HIS A 27 4.88 -12.17 -4.39
CA HIS A 27 4.34 -13.52 -4.19
C HIS A 27 3.17 -13.79 -5.13
N TYR A 28 2.20 -12.87 -5.22
CA TYR A 28 1.07 -13.00 -6.11
C TYR A 28 1.50 -13.19 -7.57
N ALA A 29 2.51 -12.44 -8.02
CA ALA A 29 3.02 -12.58 -9.38
C ALA A 29 3.55 -13.99 -9.66
N LEU A 30 4.15 -14.64 -8.64
CA LEU A 30 4.63 -16.01 -8.75
C LEU A 30 3.49 -17.03 -8.77
N MET A 31 2.35 -16.70 -8.13
CA MET A 31 1.25 -17.63 -7.92
C MET A 31 0.24 -17.70 -9.05
N VAL A 32 0.20 -16.69 -9.92
CA VAL A 32 -0.80 -16.60 -11.00
C VAL A 32 -0.65 -17.73 -11.99
N TYR A 33 -1.73 -18.50 -12.23
CA TYR A 33 -1.82 -19.51 -13.26
C TYR A 33 -2.89 -19.14 -14.29
N GLY A 34 -2.78 -19.70 -15.48
CA GLY A 34 -3.77 -19.56 -16.53
C GLY A 34 -3.33 -18.67 -17.68
N TYR A 35 -4.16 -18.57 -18.71
CA TYR A 35 -3.84 -17.89 -19.95
C TYR A 35 -3.65 -16.37 -19.79
N GLY A 36 -4.25 -15.77 -18.77
CA GLY A 36 -4.12 -14.35 -18.47
C GLY A 36 -2.86 -13.99 -17.70
N ARG A 37 -1.98 -14.94 -17.43
CA ARG A 37 -0.82 -14.76 -16.55
C ARG A 37 0.11 -13.61 -17.01
N ILE A 38 0.49 -13.58 -18.28
CA ILE A 38 1.57 -12.69 -18.74
C ILE A 38 1.28 -11.21 -18.45
N PRO A 39 0.14 -10.62 -18.86
CA PRO A 39 -0.12 -9.21 -18.55
C PRO A 39 -0.34 -8.98 -17.04
N ILE A 40 -0.92 -9.94 -16.34
CA ILE A 40 -1.23 -9.79 -14.90
C ILE A 40 0.04 -9.80 -14.06
N ILE A 41 1.00 -10.68 -14.34
CA ILE A 41 2.26 -10.67 -13.56
C ILE A 41 3.07 -9.40 -13.78
N SER A 42 3.04 -8.82 -14.98
CA SER A 42 3.68 -7.54 -15.25
C SER A 42 3.05 -6.44 -14.40
N TRP A 43 1.73 -6.39 -14.35
CA TRP A 43 0.99 -5.44 -13.51
C TRP A 43 1.30 -5.63 -12.03
N LEU A 44 1.27 -6.88 -11.54
CA LEU A 44 1.57 -7.19 -10.13
C LEU A 44 3.00 -6.80 -9.74
N ARG A 45 3.96 -7.05 -10.61
CA ARG A 45 5.37 -6.65 -10.39
C ARG A 45 5.51 -5.13 -10.36
N GLY A 46 4.75 -4.43 -11.19
CA GLY A 46 4.67 -2.97 -11.15
C GLY A 46 4.13 -2.47 -9.82
N GLN A 47 3.13 -3.17 -9.27
CA GLN A 47 2.57 -2.84 -7.95
C GLN A 47 3.60 -3.05 -6.83
N ALA A 48 4.41 -4.11 -6.91
CA ALA A 48 5.49 -4.35 -5.96
C ALA A 48 6.51 -3.19 -5.99
N THR A 49 6.89 -2.74 -7.17
CA THR A 49 7.81 -1.61 -7.33
C THR A 49 7.21 -0.33 -6.76
N GLU A 50 5.94 -0.06 -7.03
CA GLU A 50 5.23 1.11 -6.50
C GLU A 50 5.16 1.07 -4.97
N SER A 51 4.85 -0.09 -4.38
CA SER A 51 4.84 -0.25 -2.92
C SER A 51 6.22 0.05 -2.32
N LEU A 52 7.30 -0.36 -2.98
CA LEU A 52 8.65 -0.05 -2.51
C LEU A 52 8.92 1.45 -2.54
N ASP A 53 8.51 2.15 -3.61
CA ASP A 53 8.64 3.60 -3.69
C ASP A 53 7.87 4.30 -2.58
N HIS A 54 6.67 3.82 -2.28
CA HIS A 54 5.84 4.34 -1.18
C HIS A 54 6.49 4.08 0.18
N ALA A 55 7.10 2.90 0.37
CA ALA A 55 7.84 2.58 1.58
C ALA A 55 9.01 3.53 1.79
N ASN A 56 9.76 3.81 0.72
CA ASN A 56 10.87 4.76 0.77
C ASN A 56 10.40 6.16 1.16
N LYS A 57 9.29 6.63 0.58
CA LYS A 57 8.72 7.95 0.94
C LYS A 57 8.37 8.03 2.42
N ALA A 58 7.70 7.01 2.95
CA ALA A 58 7.34 6.97 4.37
C ALA A 58 8.59 6.95 5.25
N GLY A 59 9.57 6.13 4.90
CA GLY A 59 10.83 6.01 5.63
C GLY A 59 11.61 7.32 5.67
N GLU A 60 11.69 8.03 4.55
CA GLU A 60 12.37 9.33 4.48
C GLU A 60 11.67 10.36 5.37
N LEU A 61 10.34 10.36 5.41
CA LEU A 61 9.60 11.28 6.29
C LEU A 61 9.82 10.95 7.77
N ILE A 62 9.91 9.67 8.12
CA ILE A 62 10.18 9.23 9.50
C ILE A 62 11.53 9.80 9.97
N THR A 63 12.58 9.60 9.19
CA THR A 63 13.92 10.09 9.57
C THR A 63 14.00 11.61 9.51
N ASN A 64 13.29 12.24 8.59
CA ASN A 64 13.19 13.70 8.54
C ASN A 64 12.58 14.28 9.82
N LEU A 65 11.67 13.56 10.46
CA LEU A 65 11.07 13.97 11.73
C LEU A 65 11.90 13.55 12.95
N GLY A 66 13.07 12.95 12.74
CA GLY A 66 13.92 12.47 13.81
C GLY A 66 13.52 11.10 14.39
N GLY A 67 12.63 10.39 13.70
CA GLY A 67 12.19 9.07 14.11
C GLY A 67 13.07 7.94 13.59
N HIS A 68 12.77 6.72 14.03
CA HIS A 68 13.50 5.52 13.62
C HIS A 68 12.59 4.63 12.77
N PRO A 69 12.99 4.29 11.52
CA PRO A 69 12.18 3.43 10.66
C PRO A 69 12.05 2.02 11.20
N SER A 70 10.84 1.48 11.20
CA SER A 70 10.57 0.11 11.63
C SER A 70 11.25 -0.90 10.70
N LEU A 71 11.74 -2.01 11.27
CA LEU A 71 12.19 -3.18 10.50
C LEU A 71 11.10 -4.25 10.38
N ALA A 72 9.93 -4.03 10.97
CA ALA A 72 8.82 -4.96 10.87
C ALA A 72 8.15 -4.86 9.49
N ILE A 73 7.42 -5.91 9.15
CA ILE A 73 6.61 -5.97 7.93
C ILE A 73 5.16 -6.14 8.37
N GLY A 74 4.23 -5.49 7.68
CA GLY A 74 2.81 -5.65 7.94
C GLY A 74 2.32 -7.08 7.65
N PRO A 75 1.02 -7.36 7.87
CA PRO A 75 0.49 -8.71 7.74
C PRO A 75 0.67 -9.30 6.34
N LEU A 76 1.11 -10.54 6.31
CA LEU A 76 1.20 -11.36 5.10
C LEU A 76 0.08 -12.40 5.15
N LEU A 77 -0.36 -12.84 3.97
CA LEU A 77 -1.43 -13.82 3.86
C LEU A 77 -1.04 -14.88 2.84
N GLU A 78 -1.08 -16.16 3.23
CA GLU A 78 -0.87 -17.28 2.33
C GLU A 78 -2.14 -18.10 2.21
N THR A 79 -2.74 -18.10 1.01
CA THR A 79 -3.97 -18.84 0.73
C THR A 79 -3.78 -19.89 -0.34
N ASN A 80 -2.56 -20.01 -0.89
CA ASN A 80 -2.25 -20.95 -1.97
C ASN A 80 -3.16 -20.80 -3.19
N THR A 81 -3.68 -19.58 -3.42
CA THR A 81 -4.56 -19.33 -4.56
C THR A 81 -3.76 -19.03 -5.81
N HIS A 82 -4.20 -19.56 -6.95
CA HIS A 82 -3.58 -19.35 -8.25
C HIS A 82 -4.52 -18.62 -9.22
N ASP A 83 -5.76 -18.42 -8.82
CA ASP A 83 -6.78 -17.78 -9.63
C ASP A 83 -6.63 -16.26 -9.60
N ILE A 84 -6.59 -15.64 -10.78
CA ILE A 84 -6.39 -14.20 -10.92
C ILE A 84 -7.43 -13.41 -10.13
N GLY A 85 -8.71 -13.78 -10.24
CA GLY A 85 -9.79 -13.07 -9.55
C GLY A 85 -9.61 -13.07 -8.03
N ASN A 86 -9.26 -14.23 -7.47
CA ASN A 86 -9.04 -14.35 -6.03
C ASN A 86 -7.80 -13.58 -5.58
N ILE A 87 -6.72 -13.64 -6.36
CA ILE A 87 -5.50 -12.85 -6.08
C ILE A 87 -5.83 -11.36 -6.07
N LEU A 88 -6.59 -10.88 -7.04
CA LEU A 88 -7.00 -9.47 -7.10
C LEU A 88 -7.87 -9.08 -5.91
N ARG A 89 -8.79 -9.95 -5.48
CA ARG A 89 -9.64 -9.66 -4.30
C ARG A 89 -8.82 -9.59 -3.02
N GLU A 90 -7.84 -10.47 -2.86
CA GLU A 90 -6.93 -10.43 -1.69
C GLU A 90 -6.09 -9.15 -1.71
N SER A 91 -5.55 -8.78 -2.88
CA SER A 91 -4.78 -7.54 -3.01
C SER A 91 -5.64 -6.31 -2.71
N LEU A 92 -6.91 -6.33 -3.11
CA LEU A 92 -7.85 -5.25 -2.86
C LEU A 92 -8.05 -5.02 -1.35
N GLU A 93 -8.22 -6.09 -0.59
CA GLU A 93 -8.37 -5.99 0.87
C GLU A 93 -7.11 -5.42 1.53
N HIS A 94 -5.92 -5.82 1.07
CA HIS A 94 -4.67 -5.25 1.56
C HIS A 94 -4.58 -3.75 1.26
N GLU A 95 -4.93 -3.35 0.04
CA GLU A 95 -4.88 -1.93 -0.35
C GLU A 95 -5.90 -1.07 0.42
N LYS A 96 -7.07 -1.63 0.74
CA LYS A 96 -8.04 -0.94 1.61
C LYS A 96 -7.45 -0.67 2.99
N ALA A 97 -6.74 -1.66 3.56
CA ALA A 97 -6.08 -1.50 4.86
C ALA A 97 -4.96 -0.45 4.78
N SER A 98 -4.19 -0.42 3.69
CA SER A 98 -3.17 0.60 3.45
C SER A 98 -3.80 1.99 3.36
N LEU A 99 -4.90 2.12 2.62
CA LEU A 99 -5.62 3.38 2.50
C LEU A 99 -6.08 3.91 3.86
N ASP A 100 -6.58 3.02 4.72
CA ASP A 100 -6.99 3.41 6.07
C ASP A 100 -5.81 3.96 6.87
N CYS A 101 -4.61 3.41 6.71
CA CYS A 101 -3.40 3.93 7.36
C CYS A 101 -3.08 5.36 6.91
N TYR A 102 -3.23 5.66 5.63
CA TYR A 102 -3.03 7.02 5.12
C TYR A 102 -4.10 7.99 5.63
N ARG A 103 -5.35 7.53 5.72
CA ARG A 103 -6.43 8.34 6.29
C ARG A 103 -6.20 8.63 7.76
N ASP A 104 -5.72 7.65 8.53
CA ASP A 104 -5.36 7.84 9.93
C ASP A 104 -4.25 8.87 10.09
N LEU A 105 -3.24 8.84 9.21
CA LEU A 105 -2.18 9.85 9.21
C LEU A 105 -2.75 11.25 8.97
N LEU A 106 -3.63 11.39 7.98
CA LEU A 106 -4.24 12.68 7.67
C LEU A 106 -4.98 13.25 8.87
N LYS A 107 -5.72 12.40 9.61
CA LYS A 107 -6.41 12.82 10.82
C LYS A 107 -5.46 13.31 11.90
N LEU A 108 -4.32 12.64 12.07
CA LEU A 108 -3.32 13.03 13.06
C LEU A 108 -2.63 14.34 12.72
N VAL A 109 -2.33 14.53 11.45
CA VAL A 109 -1.62 15.72 10.96
C VAL A 109 -2.51 16.95 11.07
N GLY A 110 -3.79 16.82 10.69
CA GLY A 110 -4.71 17.94 10.60
C GLY A 110 -4.13 19.02 9.69
N ASP A 111 -4.05 20.26 10.20
CA ASP A 111 -3.51 21.40 9.49
C ASP A 111 -2.15 21.87 10.06
N THR A 112 -1.48 21.03 10.84
CA THR A 112 -0.25 21.40 11.54
C THR A 112 1.00 21.33 10.69
N SER A 113 0.97 20.55 9.59
CA SER A 113 2.11 20.42 8.66
C SER A 113 1.57 20.29 7.25
N ILE A 114 1.80 21.31 6.43
CA ILE A 114 1.37 21.32 5.02
C ILE A 114 2.04 20.16 4.27
N MET A 115 3.34 19.95 4.52
CA MET A 115 4.06 18.86 3.85
C MET A 115 3.43 17.49 4.12
N LEU A 116 3.15 17.18 5.37
CA LEU A 116 2.56 15.90 5.75
C LEU A 116 1.10 15.79 5.31
N GLU A 117 0.36 16.88 5.36
CA GLU A 117 -1.01 16.93 4.84
C GLU A 117 -1.05 16.64 3.35
N GLU A 118 -0.19 17.30 2.57
CA GLU A 118 -0.11 17.08 1.12
C GLU A 118 0.34 15.65 0.80
N TYR A 119 1.32 15.15 1.53
CA TYR A 119 1.76 13.76 1.37
C TYR A 119 0.59 12.78 1.60
N ALA A 120 -0.12 12.92 2.72
CA ALA A 120 -1.23 12.04 3.06
C ALA A 120 -2.34 12.14 2.01
N ARG A 121 -2.69 13.35 1.58
CA ARG A 121 -3.74 13.56 0.56
C ARG A 121 -3.34 12.95 -0.80
N GLU A 122 -2.09 13.15 -1.21
CA GLU A 122 -1.59 12.58 -2.46
C GLU A 122 -1.64 11.05 -2.43
N MET A 123 -1.22 10.45 -1.31
CA MET A 123 -1.24 9.01 -1.16
C MET A 123 -2.66 8.46 -1.12
N ILE A 124 -3.59 9.14 -0.46
CA ILE A 124 -5.01 8.77 -0.46
C ILE A 124 -5.55 8.80 -1.90
N TYR A 125 -5.27 9.86 -2.63
CA TYR A 125 -5.68 9.99 -4.03
C TYR A 125 -5.14 8.83 -4.87
N THR A 126 -3.84 8.54 -4.75
CA THR A 126 -3.17 7.47 -5.50
C THR A 126 -3.79 6.11 -5.18
N GLU A 127 -4.01 5.82 -3.88
CA GLU A 127 -4.59 4.55 -3.45
C GLU A 127 -6.05 4.39 -3.89
N GLU A 128 -6.83 5.47 -3.85
CA GLU A 128 -8.21 5.43 -4.33
C GLU A 128 -8.29 5.16 -5.84
N LEU A 129 -7.38 5.75 -6.63
CA LEU A 129 -7.28 5.44 -8.05
C LEU A 129 -6.91 3.97 -8.28
N HIS A 130 -5.98 3.46 -7.50
CA HIS A 130 -5.55 2.06 -7.57
C HIS A 130 -6.71 1.11 -7.24
N LEU A 131 -7.46 1.38 -6.17
CA LEU A 131 -8.64 0.60 -5.83
C LEU A 131 -9.67 0.61 -6.96
N GLY A 132 -9.86 1.76 -7.59
CA GLY A 132 -10.74 1.90 -8.74
C GLY A 132 -10.32 1.04 -9.92
N GLU A 133 -9.03 0.95 -10.21
CA GLU A 133 -8.51 0.10 -11.28
C GLU A 133 -8.74 -1.38 -10.98
N VAL A 134 -8.44 -1.83 -9.76
CA VAL A 134 -8.68 -3.23 -9.38
C VAL A 134 -10.16 -3.56 -9.43
N ASP A 135 -11.01 -2.65 -8.98
CA ASP A 135 -12.46 -2.82 -9.07
C ASP A 135 -12.90 -3.03 -10.52
N LYS A 136 -12.38 -2.23 -11.46
CA LYS A 136 -12.67 -2.41 -12.89
C LYS A 136 -12.18 -3.75 -13.41
N MET A 137 -11.03 -4.23 -12.97
CA MET A 137 -10.52 -5.54 -13.36
C MET A 137 -11.43 -6.67 -12.89
N LEU A 138 -12.13 -6.47 -11.78
CA LEU A 138 -13.03 -7.46 -11.19
C LEU A 138 -14.46 -7.37 -11.71
N ARG A 139 -14.83 -6.30 -12.39
CA ARG A 139 -16.17 -6.15 -12.95
C ARG A 139 -16.37 -7.06 -14.16
N ALA A 140 -17.59 -7.59 -14.29
CA ALA A 140 -17.98 -8.30 -15.51
C ALA A 140 -18.00 -7.31 -16.69
N PRO A 141 -17.53 -7.72 -17.87
CA PRO A 141 -17.47 -6.80 -19.02
C PRO A 141 -18.84 -6.43 -19.63
N GLY A 142 -19.90 -7.09 -19.21
CA GLY A 142 -21.26 -6.72 -19.66
C GLY A 142 -22.11 -7.89 -20.00
#